data_10bb33de3c38be5aed655edded87d5da
#
_entry.id   10bb33de3c38be5aed655edded87d5da
#
_cell.length_a   1.000
_cell.length_b   1.000
_cell.length_c   1.000
_cell.angle_alpha   90.00
_cell.angle_beta   90.00
_cell.angle_gamma   90.00
#
_symmetry.space_group_name_H-M   'P 1'
#
loop_
_entity.id
_entity.type
_entity.pdbx_description
1 polymer ?
#
loop_
_entity_poly.entity_id
_entity_poly.type
_entity_poly.pdbx_seq_one_letter_code
_entity_poly.pdbx_strand_id
1 'polypeptide(L)'
;MDGGCIGVICDTVGRAQHAAELLGNHCGRDCVRLTHSRFMDIDRMSNERELRDLLGPDATIGNGKRPGKLVVVGTQVLEQSLDIDFDALETDIAPDDLIMQRLGRVHRHRRGDGECDRPVSLQTATFYIRGVEAWNKEGPKFSRGADSVYDAAALMESLAVLDLTAAGASCAQQLPQDIARTVRSAYGNDPHGFLPHMWLPQYDDA
;
A
#
# COMPACT_ATOMS: atom_id res chain seq x y z
N MET A 1 11.29 11.07 11.66
CA MET A 1 10.61 9.77 11.85
C MET A 1 11.24 9.10 13.06
N ASP A 2 10.44 8.81 14.06
CA ASP A 2 10.94 8.25 15.34
C ASP A 2 11.20 6.74 15.25
N GLY A 3 11.31 6.19 14.05
CA GLY A 3 11.53 4.76 13.76
C GLY A 3 10.34 4.11 13.05
N GLY A 4 10.29 2.78 13.13
CA GLY A 4 9.24 1.94 12.56
C GLY A 4 9.61 1.30 11.23
N CYS A 5 8.81 0.31 10.84
CA CYS A 5 8.94 -0.44 9.60
C CYS A 5 7.84 -0.01 8.62
N ILE A 6 8.21 0.69 7.57
CA ILE A 6 7.30 1.31 6.61
C ILE A 6 7.37 0.57 5.27
N GLY A 7 6.22 0.23 4.71
CA GLY A 7 6.10 -0.26 3.34
C GLY A 7 5.83 0.88 2.36
N VAL A 8 6.42 0.82 1.16
CA VAL A 8 6.11 1.71 0.04
C VAL A 8 5.92 0.86 -1.20
N ILE A 9 4.71 0.81 -1.72
CA ILE A 9 4.37 0.02 -2.91
C ILE A 9 4.16 0.95 -4.10
N CYS A 10 4.91 0.73 -5.16
CA CYS A 10 4.84 1.48 -6.40
C CYS A 10 4.31 0.60 -7.53
N ASP A 11 3.56 1.17 -8.46
CA ASP A 11 3.00 0.44 -9.60
C ASP A 11 4.05 0.00 -10.60
N THR A 12 5.16 0.73 -10.71
CA THR A 12 6.23 0.40 -11.66
C THR A 12 7.59 0.28 -11.00
N VAL A 13 8.46 -0.56 -11.60
CA VAL A 13 9.84 -0.74 -11.12
C VAL A 13 10.62 0.57 -11.11
N GLY A 14 10.47 1.41 -12.14
CA GLY A 14 11.16 2.70 -12.21
C GLY A 14 10.76 3.64 -11.07
N ARG A 15 9.48 3.68 -10.70
CA ARG A 15 9.00 4.46 -9.54
C ARG A 15 9.55 3.91 -8.22
N ALA A 16 9.57 2.58 -8.07
CA ALA A 16 10.13 1.93 -6.89
C ALA A 16 11.63 2.24 -6.72
N GLN A 17 12.41 2.16 -7.80
CA GLN A 17 13.83 2.50 -7.79
C GLN A 17 14.06 3.96 -7.41
N HIS A 18 13.30 4.89 -8.02
CA HIS A 18 13.41 6.32 -7.70
C HIS A 18 13.02 6.62 -6.26
N ALA A 19 11.92 6.03 -5.77
CA ALA A 19 11.49 6.17 -4.38
C ALA A 19 12.56 5.63 -3.39
N ALA A 20 13.16 4.47 -3.69
CA ALA A 20 14.22 3.89 -2.86
C ALA A 20 15.46 4.79 -2.83
N GLU A 21 15.84 5.42 -3.94
CA GLU A 21 16.94 6.37 -3.99
C GLU A 21 16.67 7.61 -3.14
N LEU A 22 15.50 8.25 -3.32
CA LEU A 22 15.11 9.42 -2.54
C LEU A 22 15.07 9.13 -1.04
N LEU A 23 14.45 8.02 -0.66
CA LEU A 23 14.35 7.60 0.74
C LEU A 23 15.72 7.22 1.32
N GLY A 24 16.57 6.56 0.53
CA GLY A 24 17.94 6.25 0.93
C GLY A 24 18.79 7.49 1.19
N ASN A 25 18.61 8.54 0.40
CA ASN A 25 19.28 9.83 0.61
C ASN A 25 18.75 10.57 1.86
N HIS A 26 17.47 10.36 2.22
CA HIS A 26 16.85 11.02 3.37
C HIS A 26 17.08 10.29 4.70
N CYS A 27 16.91 8.97 4.73
CA CYS A 27 16.95 8.19 5.99
C CYS A 27 18.17 7.28 6.15
N GLY A 28 19.08 7.27 5.17
CA GLY A 28 20.23 6.38 5.11
C GLY A 28 19.95 5.13 4.26
N ARG A 29 20.90 4.76 3.41
CA ARG A 29 20.77 3.61 2.50
C ARG A 29 20.60 2.29 3.23
N ASP A 30 21.21 2.16 4.39
CA ASP A 30 21.12 0.95 5.21
C ASP A 30 19.71 0.71 5.77
N CYS A 31 18.90 1.77 5.85
CA CYS A 31 17.50 1.70 6.29
C CYS A 31 16.52 1.39 5.16
N VAL A 32 16.96 1.25 3.91
CA VAL A 32 16.07 1.02 2.77
C VAL A 32 16.34 -0.34 2.15
N ARG A 33 15.28 -1.09 1.87
CA ARG A 33 15.30 -2.31 1.08
C ARG A 33 14.43 -2.11 -0.16
N LEU A 34 14.97 -2.48 -1.32
CA LEU A 34 14.25 -2.44 -2.59
C LEU A 34 13.97 -3.87 -3.06
N THR A 35 12.72 -4.15 -3.46
CA THR A 35 12.34 -5.44 -4.04
C THR A 35 11.36 -5.25 -5.21
N HIS A 36 11.61 -5.95 -6.33
CA HIS A 36 10.73 -5.93 -7.51
C HIS A 36 10.96 -7.15 -8.39
N SER A 37 10.10 -7.40 -9.34
CA SER A 37 10.09 -8.59 -10.20
C SER A 37 11.29 -8.72 -11.15
N ARG A 38 12.07 -7.65 -11.36
CA ARG A 38 13.26 -7.66 -12.24
C ARG A 38 14.54 -8.15 -11.54
N PHE A 39 14.51 -8.48 -10.25
CA PHE A 39 15.62 -9.17 -9.62
C PHE A 39 15.71 -10.61 -10.15
N MET A 40 16.93 -11.14 -10.22
CA MET A 40 17.12 -12.57 -10.51
C MET A 40 16.44 -13.42 -9.43
N ASP A 41 16.00 -14.61 -9.77
CA ASP A 41 15.23 -15.46 -8.84
C ASP A 41 15.97 -15.74 -7.53
N ILE A 42 17.29 -15.92 -7.58
CA ILE A 42 18.13 -16.14 -6.40
C ILE A 42 18.11 -14.91 -5.49
N ASP A 43 18.27 -13.72 -6.04
CA ASP A 43 18.26 -12.48 -5.29
C ASP A 43 16.87 -12.20 -4.71
N ARG A 44 15.82 -12.47 -5.51
CA ARG A 44 14.44 -12.34 -5.05
C ARG A 44 14.14 -13.24 -3.86
N MET A 45 14.51 -14.53 -3.94
CA MET A 45 14.33 -15.47 -2.83
C MET A 45 15.10 -15.06 -1.58
N SER A 46 16.32 -14.52 -1.76
CA SER A 46 17.13 -13.99 -0.66
C SER A 46 16.47 -12.80 0.00
N ASN A 47 16.01 -11.83 -0.80
CA ASN A 47 15.29 -10.64 -0.32
C ASN A 47 14.00 -11.01 0.40
N GLU A 48 13.22 -11.94 -0.14
CA GLU A 48 11.98 -12.42 0.49
C GLU A 48 12.25 -13.10 1.84
N ARG A 49 13.33 -13.89 1.93
CA ARG A 49 13.73 -14.51 3.20
C ARG A 49 14.14 -13.44 4.22
N GLU A 50 15.00 -12.49 3.80
CA GLU A 50 15.39 -11.37 4.67
C GLU A 50 14.17 -10.60 5.18
N LEU A 51 13.23 -10.26 4.30
CA LEU A 51 12.02 -9.55 4.72
C LEU A 51 11.15 -10.35 5.69
N ARG A 52 11.01 -11.66 5.52
CA ARG A 52 10.32 -12.52 6.49
C ARG A 52 11.05 -12.58 7.83
N ASP A 53 12.38 -12.63 7.82
CA ASP A 53 13.18 -12.67 9.05
C ASP A 53 13.08 -11.35 9.81
N LEU A 54 12.98 -10.21 9.12
CA LEU A 54 12.91 -8.88 9.73
C LEU A 54 11.48 -8.42 10.09
N LEU A 55 10.46 -8.86 9.34
CA LEU A 55 9.10 -8.33 9.43
C LEU A 55 8.04 -9.41 9.67
N GLY A 56 8.42 -10.68 9.69
CA GLY A 56 7.50 -11.80 9.92
C GLY A 56 6.97 -11.86 11.35
N PRO A 57 6.11 -12.84 11.66
CA PRO A 57 5.46 -12.97 12.97
C PRO A 57 6.45 -13.09 14.14
N ASP A 58 7.58 -13.77 13.93
CA ASP A 58 8.61 -14.00 14.95
C ASP A 58 9.61 -12.84 15.09
N ALA A 59 9.51 -11.81 14.26
CA ALA A 59 10.41 -10.65 14.32
C ALA A 59 9.88 -9.61 15.31
N THR A 60 10.48 -9.51 16.48
CA THR A 60 10.13 -8.53 17.51
C THR A 60 11.32 -7.63 17.85
N ILE A 61 11.03 -6.45 18.40
CA ILE A 61 12.07 -5.57 18.98
C ILE A 61 12.79 -6.30 20.13
N GLY A 62 12.02 -7.01 20.96
CA GLY A 62 12.56 -7.69 22.14
C GLY A 62 13.55 -8.81 21.82
N ASN A 63 13.42 -9.52 20.68
CA ASN A 63 14.38 -10.54 20.26
C ASN A 63 15.46 -10.01 19.29
N GLY A 64 15.46 -8.70 19.00
CA GLY A 64 16.45 -8.03 18.16
C GLY A 64 16.34 -8.31 16.66
N LYS A 65 15.32 -9.06 16.20
CA LYS A 65 15.13 -9.35 14.77
C LYS A 65 14.46 -8.19 14.04
N ARG A 66 13.39 -7.61 14.64
CA ARG A 66 12.70 -6.47 14.02
C ARG A 66 13.55 -5.21 14.17
N PRO A 67 13.90 -4.53 13.06
CA PRO A 67 14.69 -3.30 13.13
C PRO A 67 13.84 -2.14 13.70
N GLY A 68 14.49 -1.25 14.45
CA GLY A 68 13.85 -0.05 14.96
C GLY A 68 13.48 0.95 13.86
N LYS A 69 14.11 0.85 12.68
CA LYS A 69 13.82 1.70 11.50
C LYS A 69 14.13 0.92 10.22
N LEU A 70 13.11 0.78 9.36
CA LEU A 70 13.25 0.14 8.04
C LEU A 70 12.21 0.71 7.08
N VAL A 71 12.62 0.98 5.85
CA VAL A 71 11.70 1.27 4.74
C VAL A 71 11.88 0.21 3.69
N VAL A 72 10.80 -0.48 3.35
CA VAL A 72 10.78 -1.47 2.26
C VAL A 72 10.04 -0.86 1.09
N VAL A 73 10.74 -0.65 -0.01
CA VAL A 73 10.17 -0.15 -1.25
C VAL A 73 10.05 -1.31 -2.23
N GLY A 74 8.90 -1.45 -2.86
CA GLY A 74 8.72 -2.51 -3.83
C GLY A 74 7.57 -2.28 -4.79
N THR A 75 7.33 -3.28 -5.62
CA THR A 75 6.18 -3.35 -6.50
C THR A 75 5.19 -4.41 -5.99
N GLN A 76 4.33 -4.92 -6.85
CA GLN A 76 3.33 -5.97 -6.53
C GLN A 76 3.92 -7.22 -5.84
N VAL A 77 5.22 -7.40 -5.85
CA VAL A 77 5.88 -8.51 -5.13
C VAL A 77 5.67 -8.47 -3.61
N LEU A 78 5.37 -7.28 -3.05
CA LEU A 78 5.06 -7.12 -1.63
C LEU A 78 3.62 -7.51 -1.27
N GLU A 79 2.74 -7.66 -2.25
CA GLU A 79 1.34 -8.05 -2.05
C GLU A 79 1.19 -9.56 -1.86
N GLN A 80 2.01 -10.34 -2.58
CA GLN A 80 1.85 -11.78 -2.71
C GLN A 80 2.80 -12.55 -1.79
N SER A 81 2.29 -13.63 -1.20
CA SER A 81 3.04 -14.71 -0.56
C SER A 81 3.98 -14.34 0.61
N LEU A 82 4.12 -13.07 0.99
CA LEU A 82 4.97 -12.66 2.10
C LEU A 82 4.12 -12.45 3.36
N ASP A 83 4.44 -13.21 4.41
CA ASP A 83 3.86 -12.99 5.74
C ASP A 83 4.69 -11.95 6.51
N ILE A 84 4.51 -10.69 6.13
CA ILE A 84 5.23 -9.53 6.66
C ILE A 84 4.27 -8.51 7.24
N ASP A 85 4.76 -7.70 8.16
CA ASP A 85 4.01 -6.73 8.94
C ASP A 85 4.69 -5.37 8.93
N PHE A 86 3.97 -4.36 8.46
CA PHE A 86 4.39 -2.96 8.48
C PHE A 86 3.69 -2.18 9.59
N ASP A 87 4.36 -1.15 10.11
CA ASP A 87 3.78 -0.21 11.07
C ASP A 87 2.92 0.84 10.35
N ALA A 88 3.27 1.21 9.13
CA ALA A 88 2.45 1.96 8.17
C ALA A 88 2.82 1.57 6.74
N LEU A 89 1.94 1.85 5.79
CA LEU A 89 2.17 1.56 4.38
C LEU A 89 1.68 2.71 3.51
N GLU A 90 2.50 3.09 2.54
CA GLU A 90 2.15 3.99 1.45
C GLU A 90 2.09 3.20 0.15
N THR A 91 1.08 3.44 -0.68
CA THR A 91 0.91 2.73 -1.95
C THR A 91 0.44 3.66 -3.07
N ASP A 92 0.88 3.39 -4.29
CA ASP A 92 0.18 3.90 -5.47
C ASP A 92 -1.23 3.31 -5.51
N ILE A 93 -2.18 4.04 -6.10
CA ILE A 93 -3.56 3.57 -6.28
C ILE A 93 -3.60 2.28 -7.13
N ALA A 94 -4.48 1.37 -6.80
CA ALA A 94 -4.66 0.10 -7.48
C ALA A 94 -6.13 -0.33 -7.41
N PRO A 95 -6.55 -1.34 -8.16
CA PRO A 95 -7.85 -2.00 -7.97
C PRO A 95 -8.09 -2.42 -6.52
N ASP A 96 -9.35 -2.39 -6.11
CA ASP A 96 -9.78 -2.56 -4.72
C ASP A 96 -9.26 -3.84 -4.05
N ASP A 97 -9.28 -4.96 -4.75
CA ASP A 97 -8.77 -6.23 -4.25
C ASP A 97 -7.27 -6.19 -3.90
N LEU A 98 -6.49 -5.47 -4.70
CA LEU A 98 -5.07 -5.25 -4.44
C LEU A 98 -4.86 -4.27 -3.26
N ILE A 99 -5.68 -3.20 -3.18
CA ILE A 99 -5.66 -2.30 -2.03
C ILE A 99 -5.96 -3.08 -0.73
N MET A 100 -6.96 -3.98 -0.74
CA MET A 100 -7.27 -4.81 0.43
C MET A 100 -6.13 -5.78 0.78
N GLN A 101 -5.44 -6.35 -0.20
CA GLN A 101 -4.26 -7.20 0.06
C GLN A 101 -3.11 -6.39 0.68
N ARG A 102 -2.88 -5.15 0.21
CA ARG A 102 -1.87 -4.22 0.74
C ARG A 102 -2.23 -3.78 2.17
N LEU A 103 -3.49 -3.42 2.41
CA LEU A 103 -4.01 -3.10 3.75
C LEU A 103 -3.76 -4.24 4.75
N GLY A 104 -3.94 -5.48 4.32
CA GLY A 104 -3.64 -6.67 5.12
C GLY A 104 -2.17 -6.86 5.49
N ARG A 105 -1.27 -5.98 5.10
CA ARG A 105 0.15 -5.94 5.51
C ARG A 105 0.43 -4.92 6.60
N VAL A 106 -0.53 -4.07 6.93
CA VAL A 106 -0.40 -3.08 8.00
C VAL A 106 -0.97 -3.67 9.28
N HIS A 107 -0.20 -3.64 10.36
CA HIS A 107 -0.57 -4.24 11.67
C HIS A 107 -1.06 -5.69 11.55
N ARG A 108 -0.44 -6.44 10.65
CA ARG A 108 -0.78 -7.84 10.40
C ARG A 108 -0.51 -8.73 11.60
N HIS A 109 0.56 -8.46 12.31
CA HIS A 109 0.95 -9.17 13.52
C HIS A 109 0.92 -8.24 14.71
N ARG A 110 0.44 -8.75 15.83
CA ARG A 110 0.41 -8.02 17.09
C ARG A 110 1.83 -7.72 17.59
N ARG A 111 2.08 -6.46 17.97
CA ARG A 111 3.39 -6.00 18.46
C ARG A 111 3.27 -5.44 19.87
N GLY A 112 3.39 -6.35 20.85
CA GLY A 112 3.15 -6.04 22.26
C GLY A 112 1.66 -5.86 22.59
N ASP A 113 1.36 -5.61 23.85
CA ASP A 113 0.00 -5.34 24.29
C ASP A 113 -0.40 -3.92 23.88
N GLY A 114 -1.52 -3.81 23.13
CA GLY A 114 -1.97 -2.52 22.58
C GLY A 114 -0.99 -1.91 21.58
N GLU A 115 -0.19 -2.73 20.90
CA GLU A 115 0.78 -2.30 19.87
C GLU A 115 1.95 -1.47 20.47
N CYS A 116 2.26 -1.66 21.78
CA CYS A 116 3.28 -0.86 22.49
C CYS A 116 4.71 -1.04 21.98
N ASP A 117 5.00 -2.12 21.23
CA ASP A 117 6.32 -2.33 20.61
C ASP A 117 6.50 -1.54 19.30
N ARG A 118 5.44 -0.86 18.83
CA ARG A 118 5.53 0.07 17.70
C ARG A 118 5.85 1.48 18.20
N PRO A 119 6.48 2.34 17.36
CA PRO A 119 6.62 3.75 17.69
C PRO A 119 5.26 4.37 18.03
N VAL A 120 5.20 5.27 19.01
CA VAL A 120 3.94 5.86 19.49
C VAL A 120 3.10 6.47 18.35
N SER A 121 3.75 7.13 17.39
CA SER A 121 3.11 7.72 16.22
C SER A 121 2.55 6.68 15.23
N LEU A 122 2.89 5.39 15.38
CA LEU A 122 2.53 4.29 14.49
C LEU A 122 1.74 3.17 15.19
N GLN A 123 1.26 3.41 16.41
CA GLN A 123 0.41 2.46 17.15
C GLN A 123 -1.02 2.40 16.59
N THR A 124 -1.41 3.37 15.79
CA THR A 124 -2.63 3.30 14.98
C THR A 124 -2.25 2.91 13.55
N ALA A 125 -2.87 1.84 13.05
CA ALA A 125 -2.64 1.38 11.69
C ALA A 125 -2.95 2.49 10.69
N THR A 126 -1.97 2.86 9.88
CA THR A 126 -2.10 3.97 8.92
C THR A 126 -1.68 3.50 7.53
N PHE A 127 -2.53 3.81 6.56
CA PHE A 127 -2.37 3.43 5.17
C PHE A 127 -2.60 4.65 4.28
N TYR A 128 -1.63 4.96 3.43
CA TYR A 128 -1.68 6.10 2.52
C TYR A 128 -1.81 5.64 1.08
N ILE A 129 -2.78 6.18 0.36
CA ILE A 129 -2.96 5.95 -1.08
C ILE A 129 -2.55 7.23 -1.82
N ARG A 130 -1.69 7.10 -2.82
CA ARG A 130 -1.26 8.17 -3.71
C ARG A 130 -1.48 7.76 -5.16
N GLY A 131 -1.23 8.65 -6.12
CA GLY A 131 -1.35 8.37 -7.55
C GLY A 131 -2.47 9.14 -8.24
N VAL A 132 -3.21 9.98 -7.50
CA VAL A 132 -4.10 11.00 -8.07
C VAL A 132 -3.34 12.31 -8.15
N GLU A 133 -3.08 12.78 -9.37
CA GLU A 133 -2.36 14.05 -9.63
C GLU A 133 -3.25 15.27 -9.47
N ALA A 134 -4.52 15.15 -9.82
CA ALA A 134 -5.49 16.23 -9.73
C ALA A 134 -6.90 15.70 -9.48
N TRP A 135 -7.67 16.47 -8.74
CA TRP A 135 -9.10 16.24 -8.52
C TRP A 135 -9.90 17.24 -9.34
N ASN A 136 -10.44 16.78 -10.45
CA ASN A 136 -11.27 17.57 -11.33
C ASN A 136 -12.76 17.37 -10.99
N LYS A 137 -13.63 18.25 -11.48
CA LYS A 137 -15.08 18.09 -11.31
C LYS A 137 -15.61 16.82 -11.98
N GLU A 138 -15.01 16.42 -13.08
CA GLU A 138 -15.40 15.26 -13.90
C GLU A 138 -14.80 13.95 -13.38
N GLY A 139 -13.82 14.01 -12.46
CA GLY A 139 -13.19 12.85 -11.86
C GLY A 139 -11.71 13.03 -11.53
N PRO A 140 -11.07 12.00 -10.98
CA PRO A 140 -9.66 12.02 -10.65
C PRO A 140 -8.79 11.93 -11.91
N LYS A 141 -7.68 12.68 -11.94
CA LYS A 141 -6.61 12.48 -12.91
C LYS A 141 -5.53 11.62 -12.28
N PHE A 142 -5.33 10.45 -12.81
CA PHE A 142 -4.32 9.54 -12.32
C PHE A 142 -2.91 9.89 -12.81
N SER A 143 -1.89 9.41 -12.09
CA SER A 143 -0.50 9.49 -12.50
C SER A 143 -0.25 8.53 -13.68
N ARG A 144 0.70 8.88 -14.55
CA ARG A 144 1.10 8.01 -15.68
C ARG A 144 1.52 6.59 -15.26
N GLY A 145 1.97 6.41 -14.03
CA GLY A 145 2.30 5.09 -13.49
C GLY A 145 1.05 4.24 -13.31
N ALA A 146 0.00 4.79 -12.72
CA ALA A 146 -1.27 4.11 -12.49
C ALA A 146 -1.98 3.80 -13.81
N ASP A 147 -2.16 4.79 -14.69
CA ASP A 147 -2.81 4.63 -16.01
C ASP A 147 -2.12 3.62 -16.93
N SER A 148 -0.82 3.36 -16.73
CA SER A 148 -0.09 2.38 -17.54
C SER A 148 -0.22 0.93 -17.07
N VAL A 149 -0.70 0.73 -15.85
CA VAL A 149 -0.76 -0.59 -15.19
C VAL A 149 -2.19 -1.07 -15.00
N TYR A 150 -3.10 -0.15 -14.71
CA TYR A 150 -4.50 -0.47 -14.39
C TYR A 150 -5.45 0.36 -15.22
N ASP A 151 -6.64 -0.19 -15.45
CA ASP A 151 -7.76 0.49 -16.06
C ASP A 151 -8.23 1.65 -15.18
N ALA A 152 -8.46 2.83 -15.77
CA ALA A 152 -8.87 4.02 -15.04
C ALA A 152 -10.23 3.83 -14.37
N ALA A 153 -11.16 3.11 -15.01
CA ALA A 153 -12.46 2.79 -14.42
C ALA A 153 -12.30 2.00 -13.11
N ALA A 154 -11.46 0.96 -13.09
CA ALA A 154 -11.18 0.17 -11.88
C ALA A 154 -10.55 1.02 -10.75
N LEU A 155 -9.71 1.98 -11.10
CA LEU A 155 -9.13 2.90 -10.12
C LEU A 155 -10.17 3.88 -9.55
N MET A 156 -11.10 4.36 -10.39
CA MET A 156 -12.22 5.21 -9.97
C MET A 156 -13.17 4.46 -9.04
N GLU A 157 -13.48 3.21 -9.36
CA GLU A 157 -14.27 2.31 -8.50
C GLU A 157 -13.61 2.15 -7.12
N SER A 158 -12.32 1.88 -7.08
CA SER A 158 -11.56 1.72 -5.82
C SER A 158 -11.64 2.97 -4.94
N LEU A 159 -11.48 4.15 -5.53
CA LEU A 159 -11.60 5.42 -4.79
C LEU A 159 -13.02 5.63 -4.26
N ALA A 160 -14.03 5.34 -5.07
CA ALA A 160 -15.43 5.54 -4.69
C ALA A 160 -15.88 4.58 -3.60
N VAL A 161 -15.52 3.29 -3.71
CA VAL A 161 -15.87 2.27 -2.70
C VAL A 161 -15.21 2.54 -1.36
N LEU A 162 -14.01 3.15 -1.37
CA LEU A 162 -13.29 3.57 -0.17
C LEU A 162 -13.70 4.98 0.32
N ASP A 163 -14.67 5.62 -0.33
CA ASP A 163 -15.10 7.01 -0.03
C ASP A 163 -13.94 8.03 -0.08
N LEU A 164 -12.98 7.79 -0.97
CA LEU A 164 -11.81 8.64 -1.19
C LEU A 164 -12.02 9.51 -2.43
N THR A 165 -13.03 10.37 -2.40
CA THR A 165 -13.50 11.13 -3.57
C THR A 165 -12.95 12.54 -3.68
N ALA A 166 -12.01 12.92 -2.81
CA ALA A 166 -11.37 14.23 -2.80
C ALA A 166 -9.95 14.17 -2.24
N ALA A 167 -9.15 15.19 -2.51
CA ALA A 167 -7.82 15.33 -1.91
C ALA A 167 -7.91 15.40 -0.37
N GLY A 168 -7.11 14.57 0.30
CA GLY A 168 -7.09 14.48 1.76
C GLY A 168 -8.28 13.75 2.37
N ALA A 169 -9.15 13.13 1.56
CA ALA A 169 -10.19 12.24 2.07
C ALA A 169 -9.58 11.08 2.85
N SER A 170 -10.28 10.62 3.87
CA SER A 170 -9.85 9.48 4.70
C SER A 170 -11.05 8.62 5.08
N CYS A 171 -10.83 7.32 5.16
CA CYS A 171 -11.82 6.36 5.64
C CYS A 171 -11.19 5.41 6.67
N ALA A 172 -12.01 4.81 7.51
CA ALA A 172 -11.59 3.76 8.41
C ALA A 172 -12.08 2.40 7.88
N GLN A 173 -11.20 1.41 7.84
CA GLN A 173 -11.50 0.05 7.42
C GLN A 173 -11.26 -0.91 8.59
N GLN A 174 -12.17 -1.82 8.82
CA GLN A 174 -12.05 -2.90 9.82
C GLN A 174 -11.74 -4.23 9.11
N LEU A 175 -10.49 -4.67 9.19
CA LEU A 175 -10.09 -5.95 8.62
C LEU A 175 -10.22 -7.09 9.63
N PRO A 176 -10.68 -8.27 9.21
CA PRO A 176 -11.08 -8.68 7.84
C PRO A 176 -12.55 -8.39 7.48
N GLN A 177 -13.32 -7.75 8.36
CA GLN A 177 -14.77 -7.63 8.23
C GLN A 177 -15.22 -6.87 6.98
N ASP A 178 -14.49 -5.82 6.63
CA ASP A 178 -14.84 -4.95 5.49
C ASP A 178 -14.41 -5.51 4.13
N ILE A 179 -13.46 -6.46 4.07
CA ILE A 179 -12.91 -6.98 2.79
C ILE A 179 -14.03 -7.47 1.86
N ALA A 180 -14.89 -8.34 2.36
CA ALA A 180 -15.95 -8.94 1.51
C ALA A 180 -16.98 -7.91 1.04
N ARG A 181 -17.24 -6.87 1.83
CA ARG A 181 -18.15 -5.78 1.47
C ARG A 181 -17.52 -4.92 0.37
N THR A 182 -16.28 -4.46 0.59
CA THR A 182 -15.55 -3.55 -0.29
C THR A 182 -15.32 -4.19 -1.66
N VAL A 183 -14.80 -5.42 -1.69
CA VAL A 183 -14.59 -6.17 -2.94
C VAL A 183 -15.91 -6.43 -3.69
N ARG A 184 -17.01 -6.80 -2.98
CA ARG A 184 -18.31 -6.97 -3.66
C ARG A 184 -18.85 -5.67 -4.25
N SER A 185 -18.61 -4.55 -3.60
CA SER A 185 -19.06 -3.24 -4.12
C SER A 185 -18.27 -2.87 -5.37
N ALA A 186 -16.96 -3.07 -5.39
CA ALA A 186 -16.10 -2.77 -6.54
C ALA A 186 -16.42 -3.66 -7.75
N TYR A 187 -16.65 -4.96 -7.55
CA TYR A 187 -16.92 -5.91 -8.64
C TYR A 187 -18.42 -6.23 -8.81
N GLY A 188 -19.31 -5.41 -8.22
CA GLY A 188 -20.75 -5.53 -8.37
C GLY A 188 -21.26 -5.19 -9.77
N ASN A 189 -22.48 -5.58 -10.08
CA ASN A 189 -23.07 -5.37 -11.42
C ASN A 189 -23.55 -3.93 -11.69
N ASP A 190 -23.43 -3.01 -10.72
CA ASP A 190 -23.91 -1.64 -10.86
C ASP A 190 -22.89 -0.64 -10.29
N PRO A 191 -21.81 -0.33 -11.05
CA PRO A 191 -20.84 0.68 -10.65
C PRO A 191 -21.44 2.09 -10.56
N HIS A 192 -22.48 2.40 -11.32
CA HIS A 192 -23.17 3.68 -11.30
C HIS A 192 -23.88 3.97 -9.97
N GLY A 193 -24.16 2.93 -9.17
CA GLY A 193 -24.84 3.06 -7.88
C GLY A 193 -23.99 3.65 -6.77
N PHE A 194 -22.67 3.63 -6.87
CA PHE A 194 -21.75 4.13 -5.83
C PHE A 194 -20.75 5.18 -6.31
N LEU A 195 -20.56 5.33 -7.64
CA LEU A 195 -19.71 6.36 -8.20
C LEU A 195 -20.36 7.76 -8.02
N PRO A 196 -19.57 8.80 -7.71
CA PRO A 196 -20.07 10.16 -7.77
C PRO A 196 -20.66 10.47 -9.15
N HIS A 197 -21.89 10.99 -9.24
CA HIS A 197 -22.55 11.27 -10.51
C HIS A 197 -21.70 12.12 -11.48
N MET A 198 -20.88 13.02 -10.95
CA MET A 198 -20.01 13.87 -11.74
C MET A 198 -18.85 13.10 -12.39
N TRP A 199 -18.54 11.87 -11.96
CA TRP A 199 -17.50 11.03 -12.51
C TRP A 199 -17.99 10.09 -13.63
N LEU A 200 -19.30 9.90 -13.76
CA LEU A 200 -19.88 8.95 -14.73
C LEU A 200 -19.41 9.21 -16.17
N PRO A 201 -19.36 10.45 -16.71
CA PRO A 201 -18.86 10.68 -18.05
C PRO A 201 -17.42 10.20 -18.26
N GLN A 202 -16.53 10.48 -17.28
CA GLN A 202 -15.13 10.02 -17.35
C GLN A 202 -15.04 8.51 -17.19
N TYR A 203 -15.88 7.91 -16.36
CA TYR A 203 -15.93 6.48 -16.12
C TYR A 203 -16.40 5.71 -17.36
N ASP A 204 -17.43 6.19 -18.04
CA ASP A 204 -17.98 5.56 -19.25
C ASP A 204 -17.03 5.68 -20.46
N ASP A 205 -16.13 6.66 -20.46
CA ASP A 205 -15.11 6.88 -21.48
C ASP A 205 -13.78 6.13 -21.19
N ALA A 206 -13.61 5.55 -20.00
CA ALA A 206 -12.39 4.89 -19.54
C ALA A 206 -12.35 3.42 -19.90
#